data_70a1a75137aa14e600dcca9a3b6cc10e
#
_entry.id   70a1a75137aa14e600dcca9a3b6cc10e
#
_cell.length_a   1.000
_cell.length_b   1.000
_cell.length_c   1.000
_cell.angle_alpha   90.00
_cell.angle_beta   90.00
_cell.angle_gamma   90.00
#
_symmetry.space_group_name_H-M   'P 1'
#
loop_
_entity.id
_entity.type
_entity.pdbx_description
1 polymer ?
#
loop_
_entity_poly.entity_id
_entity_poly.type
_entity_poly.pdbx_seq_one_letter_code
_entity_poly.pdbx_strand_id
1 'polypeptide(L)'
;MNTFNSSEIKAVAFDIDGTLYRAWRLNLRMSLYFLPRCFFFLKYGLVRKDLRKSEPRPDFVQYQAELMAKKLHCSPEEAQSKLDRIVYKGLSKFFKKIKPCKGAVEFIHKLKDSGYKIGILSDFPPEQKGDIWGIKALCDVVLGSEDAGALKPDRIPFDALAEKLGVSPEQILFVGNSHKYDVMGSKKTGMKAAWIITPWQKIWGKKSKEADITFCHYNELDQIFFNN
;
A
#
# COMPACT_ATOMS: atom_id res chain seq x y z
N MET A 1 -15.36 -17.52 16.71
CA MET A 1 -14.99 -16.58 15.64
C MET A 1 -15.18 -15.20 16.21
N ASN A 2 -14.12 -14.41 16.38
CA ASN A 2 -14.32 -13.00 16.74
C ASN A 2 -15.03 -12.33 15.57
N THR A 3 -16.28 -11.95 15.76
CA THR A 3 -17.02 -11.14 14.79
C THR A 3 -16.36 -9.76 14.78
N PHE A 4 -15.93 -9.30 13.59
CA PHE A 4 -15.43 -7.94 13.42
C PHE A 4 -16.51 -6.96 13.85
N ASN A 5 -16.15 -6.02 14.73
CA ASN A 5 -17.05 -4.98 15.21
C ASN A 5 -16.64 -3.63 14.61
N SER A 6 -17.44 -3.10 13.69
CA SER A 6 -17.17 -1.82 13.05
C SER A 6 -17.35 -0.61 13.96
N SER A 7 -18.12 -0.73 15.04
CA SER A 7 -18.36 0.39 15.99
C SER A 7 -17.10 0.82 16.76
N GLU A 8 -16.09 -0.04 16.84
CA GLU A 8 -14.80 0.28 17.47
C GLU A 8 -13.86 1.05 16.53
N ILE A 9 -14.16 1.07 15.23
CA ILE A 9 -13.31 1.70 14.22
C ILE A 9 -13.60 3.19 14.12
N LYS A 10 -12.56 4.00 14.08
CA LYS A 10 -12.61 5.45 13.86
C LYS A 10 -11.92 5.90 12.57
N ALA A 11 -11.04 5.06 12.06
CA ALA A 11 -10.34 5.33 10.80
C ALA A 11 -10.23 4.08 9.95
N VAL A 12 -10.29 4.25 8.63
CA VAL A 12 -9.98 3.20 7.66
C VAL A 12 -8.83 3.65 6.79
N ALA A 13 -7.78 2.86 6.73
CA ALA A 13 -6.59 3.15 5.96
C ALA A 13 -6.38 2.12 4.86
N PHE A 14 -5.82 2.55 3.73
CA PHE A 14 -5.70 1.72 2.54
C PHE A 14 -4.26 1.71 2.01
N ASP A 15 -3.79 0.52 1.62
CA ASP A 15 -2.74 0.41 0.62
C ASP A 15 -3.31 0.76 -0.77
N ILE A 16 -2.43 1.12 -1.71
CA ILE A 16 -2.85 1.48 -3.07
C ILE A 16 -2.64 0.32 -4.04
N ASP A 17 -1.40 -0.21 -4.10
CA ASP A 17 -0.92 -1.06 -5.19
C ASP A 17 -1.42 -2.50 -5.08
N GLY A 18 -2.43 -2.83 -5.85
CA GLY A 18 -3.09 -4.15 -5.79
C GLY A 18 -4.30 -4.19 -4.86
N THR A 19 -4.53 -3.11 -4.10
CA THR A 19 -5.63 -2.92 -3.16
C THR A 19 -6.74 -2.07 -3.77
N LEU A 20 -6.48 -0.80 -4.08
CA LEU A 20 -7.46 0.09 -4.71
C LEU A 20 -7.62 -0.16 -6.21
N TYR A 21 -6.68 -0.83 -6.85
CA TYR A 21 -6.77 -1.33 -8.22
C TYR A 21 -6.15 -2.72 -8.34
N ARG A 22 -6.52 -3.49 -9.34
CA ARG A 22 -5.95 -4.83 -9.55
C ARG A 22 -4.54 -4.74 -10.15
N ALA A 23 -3.53 -5.26 -9.45
CA ALA A 23 -2.11 -5.18 -9.84
C ALA A 23 -1.82 -5.72 -11.26
N TRP A 24 -2.53 -6.76 -11.72
CA TRP A 24 -2.33 -7.31 -13.07
C TRP A 24 -2.59 -6.30 -14.18
N ARG A 25 -3.52 -5.33 -13.95
CA ARG A 25 -3.82 -4.26 -14.93
C ARG A 25 -2.63 -3.32 -15.11
N LEU A 26 -1.92 -3.00 -14.02
CA LEU A 26 -0.69 -2.21 -14.07
C LEU A 26 0.41 -3.01 -14.75
N ASN A 27 0.63 -4.26 -14.32
CA ASN A 27 1.68 -5.13 -14.84
C ASN A 27 1.56 -5.33 -16.37
N LEU A 28 0.34 -5.55 -16.87
CA LEU A 28 0.10 -5.66 -18.31
C LEU A 28 0.46 -4.38 -19.05
N ARG A 29 0.10 -3.20 -18.52
CA ARG A 29 0.42 -1.90 -19.15
C ARG A 29 1.92 -1.59 -19.12
N MET A 30 2.61 -2.07 -18.09
CA MET A 30 4.03 -1.82 -17.86
C MET A 30 4.93 -2.87 -18.54
N SER A 31 4.39 -3.96 -19.10
CA SER A 31 5.18 -5.07 -19.64
C SER A 31 6.23 -4.62 -20.66
N LEU A 32 5.83 -3.80 -21.64
CA LEU A 32 6.74 -3.23 -22.66
C LEU A 32 7.77 -2.24 -22.07
N TYR A 33 7.41 -1.58 -20.96
CA TYR A 33 8.34 -0.69 -20.26
C TYR A 33 9.37 -1.47 -19.45
N PHE A 34 8.95 -2.59 -18.85
CA PHE A 34 9.81 -3.47 -18.06
C PHE A 34 10.79 -4.26 -18.92
N LEU A 35 10.38 -4.71 -20.10
CA LEU A 35 11.18 -5.62 -20.91
C LEU A 35 12.62 -5.14 -21.15
N PRO A 36 12.87 -3.91 -21.67
CA PRO A 36 14.23 -3.41 -21.85
C PRO A 36 14.93 -3.01 -20.54
N ARG A 37 14.23 -3.03 -19.39
CA ARG A 37 14.72 -2.63 -18.07
C ARG A 37 14.68 -3.76 -17.05
N CYS A 38 14.49 -5.00 -17.51
CA CYS A 38 14.27 -6.15 -16.63
C CYS A 38 15.40 -6.32 -15.59
N PHE A 39 16.66 -6.18 -16.00
CA PHE A 39 17.80 -6.28 -15.08
C PHE A 39 17.83 -5.15 -14.03
N PHE A 40 17.41 -3.94 -14.41
CA PHE A 40 17.28 -2.85 -13.46
C PHE A 40 16.21 -3.17 -12.40
N PHE A 41 15.03 -3.60 -12.83
CA PHE A 41 13.94 -3.94 -11.93
C PHE A 41 14.22 -5.18 -11.06
N LEU A 42 14.97 -6.16 -11.55
CA LEU A 42 15.47 -7.27 -10.74
C LEU A 42 16.39 -6.77 -9.61
N LYS A 43 17.37 -5.92 -9.95
CA LYS A 43 18.27 -5.31 -8.95
C LYS A 43 17.49 -4.44 -7.97
N TYR A 44 16.56 -3.64 -8.45
CA TYR A 44 15.67 -2.82 -7.61
C TYR A 44 14.83 -3.68 -6.65
N GLY A 45 14.26 -4.78 -7.12
CA GLY A 45 13.53 -5.72 -6.27
C GLY A 45 14.39 -6.33 -5.16
N LEU A 46 15.67 -6.65 -5.45
CA LEU A 46 16.62 -7.11 -4.44
C LEU A 46 16.91 -6.01 -3.41
N VAL A 47 17.15 -4.78 -3.84
CA VAL A 47 17.35 -3.64 -2.94
C VAL A 47 16.13 -3.41 -2.05
N ARG A 48 14.91 -3.44 -2.61
CA ARG A 48 13.68 -3.35 -1.80
C ARG A 48 13.56 -4.48 -0.76
N LYS A 49 14.03 -5.69 -1.08
CA LYS A 49 14.08 -6.80 -0.14
C LYS A 49 15.11 -6.56 0.97
N ASP A 50 16.27 -5.99 0.64
CA ASP A 50 17.31 -5.65 1.61
C ASP A 50 16.84 -4.52 2.53
N LEU A 51 16.21 -3.46 1.99
CA LEU A 51 15.59 -2.37 2.75
C LEU A 51 14.53 -2.82 3.74
N ARG A 52 13.74 -3.87 3.42
CA ARG A 52 12.76 -4.44 4.36
C ARG A 52 13.38 -5.23 5.51
N LYS A 53 14.68 -5.46 5.47
CA LYS A 53 15.45 -6.16 6.53
C LYS A 53 16.34 -5.21 7.30
N SER A 54 16.60 -4.02 6.77
CA SER A 54 17.38 -2.99 7.45
C SER A 54 16.56 -2.32 8.54
N GLU A 55 17.26 -1.73 9.50
CA GLU A 55 16.62 -0.88 10.50
C GLU A 55 16.01 0.36 9.83
N PRO A 56 14.92 0.92 10.41
CA PRO A 56 14.34 2.17 9.96
C PRO A 56 15.36 3.32 9.97
N ARG A 57 15.29 4.21 8.98
CA ARG A 57 16.30 5.25 8.75
C ARG A 57 15.67 6.56 8.26
N PRO A 58 16.06 7.71 8.81
CA PRO A 58 15.61 9.00 8.31
C PRO A 58 16.16 9.33 6.90
N ASP A 59 17.32 8.77 6.56
CA ASP A 59 18.02 8.92 5.27
C ASP A 59 17.65 7.81 4.25
N PHE A 60 16.41 7.32 4.31
CA PHE A 60 15.95 6.17 3.52
C PHE A 60 16.25 6.28 2.02
N VAL A 61 15.97 7.43 1.41
CA VAL A 61 16.17 7.67 -0.03
C VAL A 61 17.64 7.58 -0.41
N GLN A 62 18.52 8.20 0.39
CA GLN A 62 19.96 8.15 0.18
C GLN A 62 20.47 6.71 0.31
N TYR A 63 20.06 6.00 1.36
CA TYR A 63 20.48 4.61 1.57
C TYR A 63 20.00 3.68 0.47
N GLN A 64 18.78 3.87 -0.03
CA GLN A 64 18.29 3.14 -1.21
C GLN A 64 19.17 3.40 -2.44
N ALA A 65 19.59 4.64 -2.66
CA ALA A 65 20.50 5.00 -3.74
C ALA A 65 21.87 4.33 -3.60
N GLU A 66 22.44 4.30 -2.40
CA GLU A 66 23.71 3.62 -2.10
C GLU A 66 23.63 2.10 -2.37
N LEU A 67 22.54 1.44 -1.93
CA LEU A 67 22.31 0.02 -2.21
C LEU A 67 22.16 -0.26 -3.71
N MET A 68 21.45 0.63 -4.43
CA MET A 68 21.32 0.53 -5.89
C MET A 68 22.65 0.78 -6.60
N ALA A 69 23.44 1.76 -6.16
CA ALA A 69 24.77 2.07 -6.69
C ALA A 69 25.69 0.85 -6.65
N LYS A 70 25.73 0.16 -5.50
CA LYS A 70 26.49 -1.11 -5.34
C LYS A 70 26.03 -2.17 -6.34
N LYS A 71 24.72 -2.33 -6.56
CA LYS A 71 24.17 -3.31 -7.52
C LYS A 71 24.40 -2.90 -8.97
N LEU A 72 24.41 -1.60 -9.27
CA LEU A 72 24.55 -1.06 -10.63
C LEU A 72 26.02 -0.78 -11.02
N HIS A 73 26.95 -0.83 -10.06
CA HIS A 73 28.37 -0.45 -10.24
C HIS A 73 28.51 1.00 -10.73
N CYS A 74 27.85 1.94 -10.06
CA CYS A 74 27.87 3.37 -10.39
C CYS A 74 27.87 4.21 -9.09
N SER A 75 27.91 5.54 -9.20
CA SER A 75 27.83 6.40 -8.01
C SER A 75 26.41 6.45 -7.41
N PRO A 76 26.25 6.79 -6.12
CA PRO A 76 24.94 6.97 -5.50
C PRO A 76 24.07 8.00 -6.21
N GLU A 77 24.64 9.10 -6.70
CA GLU A 77 23.94 10.18 -7.43
C GLU A 77 23.42 9.65 -8.78
N GLU A 78 24.22 8.85 -9.48
CA GLU A 78 23.79 8.21 -10.72
C GLU A 78 22.68 7.18 -10.48
N ALA A 79 22.78 6.40 -9.41
CA ALA A 79 21.77 5.44 -9.00
C ALA A 79 20.46 6.15 -8.63
N GLN A 80 20.50 7.25 -7.87
CA GLN A 80 19.35 8.07 -7.55
C GLN A 80 18.68 8.64 -8.80
N SER A 81 19.48 9.21 -9.72
CA SER A 81 18.97 9.72 -11.00
C SER A 81 18.24 8.63 -11.81
N LYS A 82 18.78 7.39 -11.82
CA LYS A 82 18.13 6.24 -12.48
C LYS A 82 16.84 5.84 -11.77
N LEU A 83 16.81 5.82 -10.41
CA LEU A 83 15.60 5.56 -9.64
C LEU A 83 14.51 6.59 -9.96
N ASP A 84 14.84 7.86 -9.94
CA ASP A 84 13.90 8.96 -10.23
C ASP A 84 13.33 8.83 -11.64
N ARG A 85 14.18 8.62 -12.62
CA ARG A 85 13.78 8.54 -14.02
C ARG A 85 12.99 7.27 -14.33
N ILE A 86 13.43 6.11 -13.83
CA ILE A 86 12.86 4.80 -14.21
C ILE A 86 11.72 4.41 -13.32
N VAL A 87 11.85 4.58 -11.99
CA VAL A 87 10.83 4.14 -11.03
C VAL A 87 9.85 5.27 -10.74
N TYR A 88 10.30 6.36 -10.14
CA TYR A 88 9.40 7.37 -9.62
C TYR A 88 8.66 8.14 -10.74
N LYS A 89 9.36 8.75 -11.66
CA LYS A 89 8.76 9.46 -12.82
C LYS A 89 8.32 8.51 -13.92
N GLY A 90 9.11 7.46 -14.16
CA GLY A 90 8.88 6.53 -15.28
C GLY A 90 7.59 5.71 -15.15
N LEU A 91 7.21 5.34 -13.94
CA LEU A 91 5.99 4.58 -13.68
C LEU A 91 4.74 5.46 -13.54
N SER A 92 4.87 6.73 -13.17
CA SER A 92 3.73 7.62 -12.90
C SER A 92 2.73 7.72 -14.06
N LYS A 93 3.22 7.72 -15.31
CA LYS A 93 2.38 7.79 -16.51
C LYS A 93 1.41 6.62 -16.68
N PHE A 94 1.73 5.46 -16.09
CA PHE A 94 0.90 4.27 -16.20
C PHE A 94 -0.29 4.31 -15.25
N PHE A 95 -0.17 5.02 -14.13
CA PHE A 95 -1.25 5.13 -13.14
C PHE A 95 -2.44 5.94 -13.63
N LYS A 96 -2.23 6.99 -14.44
CA LYS A 96 -3.29 7.87 -14.97
C LYS A 96 -4.41 7.13 -15.72
N LYS A 97 -4.13 5.93 -16.24
CA LYS A 97 -5.07 5.14 -17.07
C LYS A 97 -5.60 3.89 -16.35
N ILE A 98 -5.24 3.69 -15.10
CA ILE A 98 -5.71 2.51 -14.34
C ILE A 98 -7.07 2.84 -13.74
N LYS A 99 -8.02 1.91 -13.91
CA LYS A 99 -9.33 2.00 -13.28
C LYS A 99 -9.27 1.40 -11.87
N PRO A 100 -9.93 2.00 -10.88
CA PRO A 100 -10.04 1.45 -9.54
C PRO A 100 -10.76 0.10 -9.54
N CYS A 101 -10.69 -0.62 -8.43
CA CYS A 101 -11.56 -1.74 -8.16
C CYS A 101 -13.01 -1.23 -8.07
N LYS A 102 -13.95 -2.02 -8.63
CA LYS A 102 -15.37 -1.69 -8.56
C LYS A 102 -15.81 -1.59 -7.09
N GLY A 103 -16.49 -0.51 -6.74
CA GLY A 103 -16.98 -0.24 -5.38
C GLY A 103 -15.94 0.38 -4.44
N ALA A 104 -14.66 0.51 -4.84
CA ALA A 104 -13.61 1.04 -3.95
C ALA A 104 -13.79 2.53 -3.67
N VAL A 105 -14.04 3.31 -4.71
CA VAL A 105 -14.23 4.77 -4.59
C VAL A 105 -15.52 5.07 -3.84
N GLU A 106 -16.58 4.38 -4.18
CA GLU A 106 -17.90 4.50 -3.55
C GLU A 106 -17.83 4.15 -2.05
N PHE A 107 -17.10 3.09 -1.69
CA PHE A 107 -16.90 2.70 -0.30
C PHE A 107 -16.15 3.77 0.50
N ILE A 108 -15.11 4.38 -0.09
CA ILE A 108 -14.35 5.45 0.57
C ILE A 108 -15.21 6.71 0.77
N HIS A 109 -16.03 7.09 -0.23
CA HIS A 109 -16.98 8.18 -0.05
C HIS A 109 -17.96 7.89 1.10
N LYS A 110 -18.55 6.69 1.11
CA LYS A 110 -19.48 6.29 2.18
C LYS A 110 -18.84 6.33 3.57
N LEU A 111 -17.58 5.89 3.70
CA LEU A 111 -16.80 6.01 4.94
C LEU A 111 -16.66 7.48 5.37
N LYS A 112 -16.27 8.36 4.43
CA LYS A 112 -16.08 9.79 4.74
C LYS A 112 -17.40 10.44 5.16
N ASP A 113 -18.48 10.18 4.44
CA ASP A 113 -19.83 10.68 4.73
C ASP A 113 -20.34 10.17 6.10
N SER A 114 -19.88 8.99 6.51
CA SER A 114 -20.19 8.39 7.83
C SER A 114 -19.26 8.87 8.95
N GLY A 115 -18.35 9.83 8.70
CA GLY A 115 -17.51 10.46 9.70
C GLY A 115 -16.20 9.73 10.01
N TYR A 116 -15.85 8.66 9.27
CA TYR A 116 -14.57 7.98 9.46
C TYR A 116 -13.41 8.81 8.91
N LYS A 117 -12.27 8.78 9.60
CA LYS A 117 -11.01 9.28 9.05
C LYS A 117 -10.47 8.33 7.99
N ILE A 118 -9.92 8.88 6.92
CA ILE A 118 -9.39 8.11 5.79
C ILE A 118 -7.87 8.28 5.71
N GLY A 119 -7.16 7.15 5.69
CA GLY A 119 -5.70 7.11 5.53
C GLY A 119 -5.28 6.38 4.26
N ILE A 120 -4.14 6.80 3.71
CA ILE A 120 -3.41 6.04 2.67
C ILE A 120 -2.01 5.76 3.19
N LEU A 121 -1.54 4.52 3.04
CA LEU A 121 -0.16 4.13 3.27
C LEU A 121 0.34 3.24 2.14
N SER A 122 1.21 3.77 1.30
CA SER A 122 1.78 3.07 0.13
C SER A 122 3.30 2.89 0.30
N ASP A 123 3.84 1.77 -0.17
CA ASP A 123 5.31 1.55 -0.20
C ASP A 123 6.02 2.44 -1.23
N PHE A 124 5.29 2.99 -2.18
CA PHE A 124 5.78 4.01 -3.13
C PHE A 124 5.22 5.38 -2.77
N PRO A 125 5.92 6.47 -3.11
CA PRO A 125 5.39 7.81 -2.91
C PRO A 125 3.99 7.96 -3.52
N PRO A 126 2.97 8.34 -2.74
CA PRO A 126 1.60 8.48 -3.24
C PRO A 126 1.45 9.51 -4.37
N GLU A 127 2.32 10.51 -4.42
CA GLU A 127 2.37 11.54 -5.46
C GLU A 127 2.54 10.93 -6.86
N GLN A 128 3.23 9.79 -6.95
CA GLN A 128 3.40 9.03 -8.19
C GLN A 128 2.06 8.58 -8.80
N LYS A 129 1.04 8.42 -7.97
CA LYS A 129 -0.30 7.97 -8.35
C LYS A 129 -1.25 9.12 -8.75
N GLY A 130 -0.82 10.36 -8.58
CA GLY A 130 -1.62 11.54 -8.87
C GLY A 130 -2.82 11.69 -7.93
N ASP A 131 -3.99 11.98 -8.49
CA ASP A 131 -5.23 12.25 -7.74
C ASP A 131 -5.88 10.98 -7.13
N ILE A 132 -5.45 9.79 -7.53
CA ILE A 132 -6.03 8.51 -7.05
C ILE A 132 -7.58 8.50 -7.23
N TRP A 133 -8.04 8.82 -8.41
CA TRP A 133 -9.48 8.86 -8.80
C TRP A 133 -10.36 9.78 -7.92
N GLY A 134 -9.83 10.92 -7.46
CA GLY A 134 -10.53 11.85 -6.57
C GLY A 134 -10.46 11.48 -5.08
N ILE A 135 -9.97 10.30 -4.73
CA ILE A 135 -9.91 9.84 -3.34
C ILE A 135 -8.95 10.68 -2.50
N LYS A 136 -7.87 11.22 -3.10
CA LYS A 136 -6.85 11.96 -2.37
C LYS A 136 -7.44 13.15 -1.60
N ALA A 137 -8.43 13.82 -2.16
CA ALA A 137 -9.13 14.93 -1.51
C ALA A 137 -9.97 14.53 -0.30
N LEU A 138 -10.35 13.25 -0.20
CA LEU A 138 -11.12 12.70 0.92
C LEU A 138 -10.22 12.23 2.08
N CYS A 139 -8.93 12.03 1.80
CA CYS A 139 -8.00 11.48 2.78
C CYS A 139 -7.59 12.53 3.81
N ASP A 140 -7.63 12.16 5.09
CA ASP A 140 -7.10 12.94 6.19
C ASP A 140 -5.56 12.80 6.25
N VAL A 141 -5.03 11.63 5.83
CA VAL A 141 -3.58 11.35 5.75
C VAL A 141 -3.26 10.59 4.48
N VAL A 142 -2.21 11.03 3.77
CA VAL A 142 -1.62 10.32 2.64
C VAL A 142 -0.12 10.20 2.89
N LEU A 143 0.37 8.98 3.10
CA LEU A 143 1.74 8.71 3.54
C LEU A 143 2.43 7.68 2.64
N GLY A 144 3.67 7.95 2.26
CA GLY A 144 4.60 6.98 1.73
C GLY A 144 5.36 6.25 2.85
N SER A 145 5.53 4.94 2.76
CA SER A 145 6.36 4.21 3.72
C SER A 145 7.82 4.68 3.70
N GLU A 146 8.32 5.09 2.54
CA GLU A 146 9.67 5.65 2.37
C GLU A 146 9.85 6.94 3.18
N ASP A 147 8.81 7.78 3.27
CA ASP A 147 8.83 9.03 4.04
C ASP A 147 8.90 8.78 5.55
N ALA A 148 8.41 7.63 5.99
CA ALA A 148 8.53 7.18 7.38
C ALA A 148 9.88 6.48 7.68
N GLY A 149 10.75 6.35 6.69
CA GLY A 149 12.08 5.76 6.84
C GLY A 149 12.12 4.24 6.84
N ALA A 150 11.02 3.55 6.54
CA ALA A 150 10.96 2.09 6.48
C ALA A 150 9.89 1.62 5.49
N LEU A 151 9.97 0.36 5.05
CA LEU A 151 8.96 -0.25 4.19
C LEU A 151 8.08 -1.21 4.99
N LYS A 152 6.82 -1.35 4.60
CA LYS A 152 5.97 -2.43 5.11
C LYS A 152 6.67 -3.79 4.92
N PRO A 153 6.64 -4.72 5.88
CA PRO A 153 5.78 -4.81 7.06
C PRO A 153 6.44 -4.27 8.36
N ASP A 154 7.38 -3.34 8.27
CA ASP A 154 7.87 -2.66 9.47
C ASP A 154 6.72 -1.90 10.14
N ARG A 155 6.79 -1.78 11.49
CA ARG A 155 5.75 -1.08 12.25
C ARG A 155 5.78 0.43 12.05
N ILE A 156 6.97 1.01 11.80
CA ILE A 156 7.18 2.45 11.73
C ILE A 156 6.22 3.18 10.78
N PRO A 157 6.00 2.75 9.51
CA PRO A 157 5.03 3.41 8.64
C PRO A 157 3.59 3.35 9.15
N PHE A 158 3.21 2.27 9.84
CA PHE A 158 1.86 2.13 10.41
C PHE A 158 1.70 2.99 11.67
N ASP A 159 2.71 3.04 12.54
CA ASP A 159 2.73 3.91 13.72
C ASP A 159 2.65 5.38 13.29
N ALA A 160 3.43 5.80 12.29
CA ALA A 160 3.38 7.15 11.73
C ALA A 160 2.02 7.49 11.10
N LEU A 161 1.36 6.52 10.47
CA LEU A 161 0.01 6.66 9.94
C LEU A 161 -1.00 6.90 11.09
N ALA A 162 -0.94 6.10 12.15
CA ALA A 162 -1.83 6.23 13.30
C ALA A 162 -1.66 7.57 14.02
N GLU A 163 -0.41 7.99 14.23
CA GLU A 163 -0.07 9.28 14.82
C GLU A 163 -0.64 10.44 14.01
N LYS A 164 -0.42 10.46 12.68
CA LYS A 164 -0.94 11.50 11.80
C LYS A 164 -2.47 11.52 11.71
N LEU A 165 -3.12 10.35 11.79
CA LEU A 165 -4.57 10.26 11.87
C LEU A 165 -5.11 10.71 13.25
N GLY A 166 -4.27 10.74 14.28
CA GLY A 166 -4.69 11.02 15.64
C GLY A 166 -5.71 10.00 16.17
N VAL A 167 -5.48 8.71 15.84
CA VAL A 167 -6.37 7.58 16.20
C VAL A 167 -5.51 6.44 16.73
N SER A 168 -5.93 5.82 17.84
CA SER A 168 -5.24 4.63 18.36
C SER A 168 -5.22 3.50 17.34
N PRO A 169 -4.13 2.76 17.23
CA PRO A 169 -3.99 1.68 16.23
C PRO A 169 -5.15 0.69 16.24
N GLU A 170 -5.65 0.31 17.43
CA GLU A 170 -6.75 -0.65 17.60
C GLU A 170 -8.08 -0.19 16.98
N GLN A 171 -8.22 1.14 16.77
CA GLN A 171 -9.39 1.78 16.16
C GLN A 171 -9.21 2.05 14.66
N ILE A 172 -8.14 1.52 14.06
CA ILE A 172 -7.84 1.64 12.64
C ILE A 172 -8.07 0.29 11.96
N LEU A 173 -8.86 0.27 10.89
CA LEU A 173 -8.93 -0.86 9.95
C LEU A 173 -7.98 -0.59 8.79
N PHE A 174 -6.93 -1.40 8.65
CA PHE A 174 -6.02 -1.33 7.51
C PHE A 174 -6.45 -2.30 6.41
N VAL A 175 -6.70 -1.77 5.21
CA VAL A 175 -7.13 -2.54 4.05
C VAL A 175 -5.95 -2.73 3.10
N GLY A 176 -5.57 -3.98 2.82
CA GLY A 176 -4.44 -4.26 1.94
C GLY A 176 -4.53 -5.61 1.23
N ASN A 177 -3.71 -5.80 0.17
CA ASN A 177 -3.71 -7.02 -0.64
C ASN A 177 -2.58 -7.98 -0.26
N SER A 178 -1.54 -7.51 0.39
CA SER A 178 -0.40 -8.33 0.76
C SER A 178 -0.57 -8.87 2.17
N HIS A 179 -0.75 -10.20 2.30
CA HIS A 179 -0.79 -10.84 3.62
C HIS A 179 0.45 -10.50 4.45
N LYS A 180 1.64 -10.59 3.83
CA LYS A 180 2.91 -10.36 4.52
C LYS A 180 3.15 -8.89 4.87
N TYR A 181 2.86 -7.96 3.94
CA TYR A 181 3.25 -6.57 4.10
C TYR A 181 2.15 -5.73 4.75
N ASP A 182 0.89 -5.97 4.38
CA ASP A 182 -0.24 -5.19 4.88
C ASP A 182 -0.87 -5.82 6.12
N VAL A 183 -1.31 -7.09 6.03
CA VAL A 183 -1.98 -7.76 7.17
C VAL A 183 -1.03 -7.92 8.33
N MET A 184 0.11 -8.60 8.13
CA MET A 184 1.06 -8.83 9.23
C MET A 184 1.71 -7.53 9.72
N GLY A 185 1.91 -6.54 8.83
CA GLY A 185 2.46 -5.23 9.20
C GLY A 185 1.52 -4.46 10.13
N SER A 186 0.27 -4.28 9.72
CA SER A 186 -0.74 -3.57 10.52
C SER A 186 -1.07 -4.28 11.83
N LYS A 187 -1.14 -5.62 11.82
CA LYS A 187 -1.37 -6.40 13.07
C LYS A 187 -0.25 -6.22 14.10
N LYS A 188 1.00 -6.01 13.70
CA LYS A 188 2.12 -5.75 14.63
C LYS A 188 1.95 -4.47 15.44
N THR A 189 1.17 -3.51 14.93
CA THR A 189 0.89 -2.24 15.62
C THR A 189 -0.43 -2.26 16.39
N GLY A 190 -1.17 -3.36 16.34
CA GLY A 190 -2.47 -3.50 16.99
C GLY A 190 -3.67 -3.15 16.11
N MET A 191 -3.45 -2.71 14.87
CA MET A 191 -4.54 -2.40 13.94
C MET A 191 -5.38 -3.64 13.61
N LYS A 192 -6.64 -3.43 13.24
CA LYS A 192 -7.45 -4.42 12.54
C LYS A 192 -7.03 -4.49 11.09
N ALA A 193 -7.15 -5.67 10.47
CA ALA A 193 -6.70 -5.90 9.10
C ALA A 193 -7.82 -6.47 8.22
N ALA A 194 -8.08 -5.81 7.09
CA ALA A 194 -8.95 -6.32 6.03
C ALA A 194 -8.10 -6.72 4.82
N TRP A 195 -8.14 -8.01 4.50
CA TRP A 195 -7.34 -8.58 3.42
C TRP A 195 -8.15 -8.76 2.14
N ILE A 196 -7.82 -7.97 1.11
CA ILE A 196 -8.42 -8.16 -0.21
C ILE A 196 -7.67 -9.26 -0.98
N ILE A 197 -8.41 -10.28 -1.39
CA ILE A 197 -7.90 -11.41 -2.18
C ILE A 197 -8.41 -11.36 -3.62
N THR A 198 -7.77 -12.13 -4.49
CA THR A 198 -8.24 -12.31 -5.86
C THR A 198 -9.39 -13.34 -5.93
N PRO A 199 -10.24 -13.31 -6.98
CA PRO A 199 -11.28 -14.32 -7.18
C PRO A 199 -10.73 -15.75 -7.16
N TRP A 200 -9.57 -15.99 -7.78
CA TRP A 200 -8.91 -17.31 -7.78
C TRP A 200 -8.50 -17.76 -6.37
N GLN A 201 -7.94 -16.84 -5.57
CA GLN A 201 -7.60 -17.14 -4.18
C GLN A 201 -8.86 -17.47 -3.36
N LYS A 202 -9.98 -16.81 -3.64
CA LYS A 202 -11.27 -17.08 -2.99
C LYS A 202 -11.79 -18.48 -3.37
N ILE A 203 -11.74 -18.84 -4.68
CA ILE A 203 -12.13 -20.17 -5.18
C ILE A 203 -11.29 -21.27 -4.53
N TRP A 204 -9.98 -21.04 -4.35
CA TRP A 204 -9.09 -21.99 -3.67
C TRP A 204 -9.19 -21.95 -2.14
N GLY A 205 -10.20 -21.28 -1.60
CA GLY A 205 -10.46 -21.25 -0.16
C GLY A 205 -9.38 -20.54 0.65
N LYS A 206 -8.61 -19.64 0.04
CA LYS A 206 -7.54 -18.92 0.74
C LYS A 206 -8.12 -18.07 1.87
N LYS A 207 -7.69 -18.35 3.09
CA LYS A 207 -8.09 -17.66 4.33
C LYS A 207 -6.86 -17.24 5.10
N SER A 208 -7.01 -16.26 5.98
CA SER A 208 -6.02 -15.85 6.97
C SER A 208 -6.61 -15.96 8.36
N LYS A 209 -5.79 -16.40 9.32
CA LYS A 209 -6.15 -16.36 10.74
C LYS A 209 -5.85 -15.00 11.35
N GLU A 210 -4.95 -14.26 10.74
CA GLU A 210 -4.47 -12.95 11.22
C GLU A 210 -5.36 -11.79 10.75
N ALA A 211 -5.96 -11.91 9.54
CA ALA A 211 -6.87 -10.90 9.02
C ALA A 211 -8.23 -10.98 9.72
N ASP A 212 -8.70 -9.85 10.23
CA ASP A 212 -10.03 -9.73 10.85
C ASP A 212 -11.15 -9.86 9.81
N ILE A 213 -10.89 -9.38 8.58
CA ILE A 213 -11.78 -9.51 7.42
C ILE A 213 -10.98 -10.06 6.22
N THR A 214 -11.57 -11.01 5.49
CA THR A 214 -11.08 -11.44 4.17
C THR A 214 -12.18 -11.26 3.15
N PHE A 215 -11.91 -10.50 2.08
CA PHE A 215 -12.90 -10.15 1.07
C PHE A 215 -12.30 -10.15 -0.34
N CYS A 216 -13.14 -10.22 -1.36
CA CYS A 216 -12.71 -10.22 -2.77
C CYS A 216 -13.18 -8.97 -3.52
N HIS A 217 -14.33 -8.41 -3.16
CA HIS A 217 -14.94 -7.26 -3.79
C HIS A 217 -15.33 -6.22 -2.75
N TYR A 218 -15.19 -4.92 -3.04
CA TYR A 218 -15.49 -3.86 -2.07
C TYR A 218 -16.95 -3.86 -1.59
N ASN A 219 -17.89 -4.36 -2.40
CA ASN A 219 -19.28 -4.55 -1.93
C ASN A 219 -19.38 -5.55 -0.78
N GLU A 220 -18.50 -6.58 -0.72
CA GLU A 220 -18.46 -7.50 0.42
C GLU A 220 -17.95 -6.78 1.67
N LEU A 221 -16.89 -5.96 1.53
CA LEU A 221 -16.36 -5.17 2.64
C LEU A 221 -17.38 -4.14 3.12
N ASP A 222 -18.10 -3.47 2.20
CA ASP A 222 -19.17 -2.52 2.53
C ASP A 222 -20.28 -3.18 3.37
N GLN A 223 -20.71 -4.36 2.96
CA GLN A 223 -21.73 -5.12 3.71
C GLN A 223 -21.24 -5.52 5.11
N ILE A 224 -20.00 -6.04 5.22
CA ILE A 224 -19.42 -6.43 6.50
C ILE A 224 -19.24 -5.21 7.40
N PHE A 225 -18.90 -4.06 6.84
CA PHE A 225 -18.57 -2.87 7.63
C PHE A 225 -19.81 -2.10 8.10
N PHE A 226 -20.85 -2.01 7.27
CA PHE A 226 -22.01 -1.16 7.56
C PHE A 226 -23.29 -1.92 7.95
N ASN A 227 -23.35 -3.25 7.75
CA ASN A 227 -24.53 -4.04 8.04
C ASN A 227 -24.37 -5.01 9.23
N ASN A 228 -23.27 -4.86 9.98
CA ASN A 228 -23.04 -5.61 11.23
C ASN A 228 -23.38 -4.76 12.44
#